data_03b471305ada31bf7c3268cdf6660e62
#
_entry.id   03b471305ada31bf7c3268cdf6660e62
#
_cell.length_a   1.000
_cell.length_b   1.000
_cell.length_c   1.000
_cell.angle_alpha   90.00
_cell.angle_beta   90.00
_cell.angle_gamma   90.00
#
_symmetry.space_group_name_H-M   'P 1'
#
loop_
_entity.id
_entity.type
_entity.pdbx_description
1 polymer ?
#
loop_
_entity_poly.entity_id
_entity_poly.type
_entity_poly.pdbx_seq_one_letter_code
_entity_poly.pdbx_strand_id
1 'polypeptide(L)'
;HRDLHSFSTRRSSDLLSCELDNRINIIDTPGHVDFTVEVERSLRVLDGAVGVFCAKGGVEPQSENVWRQADTYNVPRMAFVNKMDILGANFYGAVEQIRKRLGKNAIILTIPIGKEDEFKGIIDLFEMKAYFYHDDKGEKITIEDIPEDYKEDAQLYRSELIEKICELDDDLMMEYLEGREPGIDELKKVLRKATCECTAVPVCCGSAYRNKGVQKL
;
A
#
# COMPACT_ATOMS: atom_id res chain seq x y z
N HIS A 1 2.48 -40.38 -7.86
CA HIS A 1 1.38 -39.38 -7.84
C HIS A 1 1.77 -38.29 -6.86
N ARG A 2 2.30 -37.18 -7.35
CA ARG A 2 2.50 -35.95 -6.57
C ARG A 2 1.36 -35.04 -6.94
N ASP A 3 0.55 -34.75 -5.96
CA ASP A 3 -0.56 -33.83 -6.08
C ASP A 3 -0.03 -32.43 -6.48
N LEU A 4 -0.43 -32.01 -7.66
CA LEU A 4 -0.34 -30.64 -8.10
C LEU A 4 -1.18 -29.80 -7.12
N HIS A 5 -0.53 -29.07 -6.22
CA HIS A 5 -1.22 -28.10 -5.40
C HIS A 5 -1.90 -27.10 -6.33
N SER A 6 -3.21 -27.20 -6.38
CA SER A 6 -4.09 -26.29 -7.09
C SER A 6 -3.86 -24.88 -6.54
N PHE A 7 -3.60 -23.92 -7.43
CA PHE A 7 -3.67 -22.51 -7.11
C PHE A 7 -5.05 -22.23 -6.49
N SER A 8 -5.07 -21.92 -5.20
CA SER A 8 -6.29 -21.55 -4.51
C SER A 8 -6.68 -20.13 -4.95
N THR A 9 -7.49 -20.06 -5.99
CA THR A 9 -8.24 -18.84 -6.29
C THR A 9 -9.31 -18.70 -5.21
N ARG A 10 -9.00 -18.05 -4.11
CA ARG A 10 -10.03 -17.67 -3.13
C ARG A 10 -10.91 -16.62 -3.79
N ARG A 11 -12.17 -16.95 -4.00
CA ARG A 11 -13.20 -15.96 -4.34
C ARG A 11 -13.38 -15.08 -3.12
N SER A 12 -12.87 -13.86 -3.17
CA SER A 12 -13.21 -12.82 -2.21
C SER A 12 -14.55 -12.21 -2.62
N SER A 13 -15.65 -12.96 -2.43
CA SER A 13 -17.01 -12.44 -2.64
C SER A 13 -17.56 -11.66 -1.44
N ASP A 14 -16.88 -11.68 -0.30
CA ASP A 14 -17.49 -11.21 0.96
C ASP A 14 -16.87 -9.92 1.51
N LEU A 15 -15.81 -9.36 0.92
CA LEU A 15 -15.16 -8.13 1.40
C LEU A 15 -15.39 -6.90 0.52
N LEU A 16 -16.01 -7.04 -0.64
CA LEU A 16 -16.30 -5.94 -1.57
C LEU A 16 -17.74 -6.01 -2.06
N SER A 17 -18.69 -6.06 -1.16
CA SER A 17 -20.12 -5.87 -1.46
C SER A 17 -20.48 -4.38 -1.55
N CYS A 18 -19.57 -3.51 -1.95
CA CYS A 18 -19.84 -2.14 -2.28
C CYS A 18 -19.55 -1.89 -3.77
N GLU A 19 -20.61 -1.94 -4.58
CA GLU A 19 -20.78 -1.15 -5.83
C GLU A 19 -19.70 -1.24 -6.92
N LEU A 20 -18.92 -2.32 -7.01
CA LEU A 20 -18.08 -2.54 -8.17
C LEU A 20 -18.71 -3.62 -9.06
N ASP A 21 -19.21 -3.23 -10.22
CA ASP A 21 -19.62 -4.14 -11.33
C ASP A 21 -18.41 -4.95 -11.89
N ASN A 22 -17.31 -4.96 -11.16
CA ASN A 22 -16.05 -5.55 -11.59
C ASN A 22 -15.71 -6.80 -10.77
N ARG A 23 -15.25 -7.85 -11.45
CA ARG A 23 -14.72 -9.06 -10.83
C ARG A 23 -13.23 -8.93 -10.62
N ILE A 24 -12.76 -9.03 -9.36
CA ILE A 24 -11.34 -9.07 -9.02
C ILE A 24 -10.91 -10.53 -8.90
N ASN A 25 -9.87 -10.94 -9.65
CA ASN A 25 -9.24 -12.25 -9.53
C ASN A 25 -7.90 -12.07 -8.80
N ILE A 26 -7.75 -12.73 -7.65
CA ILE A 26 -6.53 -12.63 -6.84
C ILE A 26 -5.66 -13.86 -7.12
N ILE A 27 -4.39 -13.61 -7.46
CA ILE A 27 -3.35 -14.63 -7.57
C ILE A 27 -2.39 -14.41 -6.40
N ASP A 28 -2.40 -15.31 -5.43
CA ASP A 28 -1.46 -15.30 -4.31
C ASP A 28 -0.20 -16.06 -4.70
N THR A 29 0.96 -15.39 -4.61
CA THR A 29 2.26 -16.00 -4.92
C THR A 29 3.12 -16.06 -3.66
N PRO A 30 3.61 -17.26 -3.28
CA PRO A 30 4.50 -17.38 -2.13
C PRO A 30 5.81 -16.62 -2.35
N GLY A 31 6.29 -15.94 -1.31
CA GLY A 31 7.54 -15.17 -1.35
C GLY A 31 8.83 -16.02 -1.25
N HIS A 32 8.78 -17.34 -1.49
CA HIS A 32 9.94 -18.24 -1.40
C HIS A 32 10.71 -18.30 -2.72
N VAL A 33 12.03 -18.46 -2.64
CA VAL A 33 12.95 -18.52 -3.81
C VAL A 33 12.57 -19.64 -4.79
N ASP A 34 12.05 -20.75 -4.26
CA ASP A 34 11.68 -21.92 -5.05
C ASP A 34 10.52 -21.66 -6.02
N PHE A 35 9.76 -20.57 -5.81
CA PHE A 35 8.59 -20.21 -6.62
C PHE A 35 8.83 -19.08 -7.62
N THR A 36 10.08 -18.78 -7.93
CA THR A 36 10.44 -17.69 -8.87
C THR A 36 9.79 -17.85 -10.24
N VAL A 37 9.67 -19.09 -10.73
CA VAL A 37 9.06 -19.38 -12.04
C VAL A 37 7.54 -19.15 -12.02
N GLU A 38 6.87 -19.53 -10.94
CA GLU A 38 5.43 -19.29 -10.75
C GLU A 38 5.13 -17.79 -10.65
N VAL A 39 5.96 -17.06 -9.91
CA VAL A 39 5.86 -15.59 -9.80
C VAL A 39 6.01 -14.97 -11.19
N GLU A 40 7.04 -15.36 -11.96
CA GLU A 40 7.27 -14.82 -13.30
C GLU A 40 6.12 -15.10 -14.27
N ARG A 41 5.56 -16.32 -14.22
CA ARG A 41 4.37 -16.68 -15.02
C ARG A 41 3.16 -15.84 -14.66
N SER A 42 2.96 -15.58 -13.35
CA SER A 42 1.86 -14.75 -12.86
C SER A 42 2.01 -13.30 -13.33
N LEU A 43 3.21 -12.74 -13.26
CA LEU A 43 3.47 -11.35 -13.67
C LEU A 43 3.09 -11.05 -15.12
N ARG A 44 3.09 -12.05 -16.00
CA ARG A 44 2.70 -11.88 -17.43
C ARG A 44 1.20 -11.64 -17.65
N VAL A 45 0.38 -11.95 -16.68
CA VAL A 45 -1.10 -11.88 -16.79
C VAL A 45 -1.74 -10.96 -15.78
N LEU A 46 -0.94 -10.27 -14.95
CA LEU A 46 -1.44 -9.38 -13.93
C LEU A 46 -1.72 -7.99 -14.50
N ASP A 47 -2.87 -7.44 -14.17
CA ASP A 47 -3.23 -6.03 -14.41
C ASP A 47 -2.60 -5.09 -13.34
N GLY A 48 -2.26 -5.63 -12.18
CA GLY A 48 -1.60 -4.93 -11.09
C GLY A 48 -1.16 -5.88 -9.99
N ALA A 49 -0.30 -5.41 -9.10
CA ALA A 49 0.21 -6.20 -7.98
C ALA A 49 0.24 -5.41 -6.67
N VAL A 50 0.13 -6.12 -5.56
CA VAL A 50 0.39 -5.60 -4.21
C VAL A 50 1.65 -6.25 -3.68
N GLY A 51 2.73 -5.46 -3.56
CA GLY A 51 3.97 -5.90 -2.91
C GLY A 51 3.83 -5.81 -1.40
N VAL A 52 3.84 -6.96 -0.72
CA VAL A 52 3.69 -7.03 0.74
C VAL A 52 5.07 -7.08 1.39
N PHE A 53 5.40 -6.06 2.18
CA PHE A 53 6.66 -5.93 2.92
C PHE A 53 6.43 -6.10 4.41
N CYS A 54 7.38 -6.75 5.09
CA CYS A 54 7.33 -6.85 6.55
C CYS A 54 7.80 -5.54 7.21
N ALA A 55 7.02 -4.98 8.12
CA ALA A 55 7.39 -3.74 8.83
C ALA A 55 8.70 -3.86 9.63
N LYS A 56 9.09 -5.07 10.03
CA LYS A 56 10.35 -5.34 10.73
C LYS A 56 11.52 -5.61 9.77
N GLY A 57 11.29 -6.44 8.74
CA GLY A 57 12.33 -6.86 7.80
C GLY A 57 12.58 -5.84 6.68
N GLY A 58 11.58 -5.03 6.35
CA GLY A 58 11.65 -4.10 5.24
C GLY A 58 11.76 -4.80 3.89
N VAL A 59 12.68 -4.35 3.05
CA VAL A 59 12.95 -4.93 1.73
C VAL A 59 13.98 -6.04 1.86
N GLU A 60 13.54 -7.27 1.67
CA GLU A 60 14.38 -8.46 1.65
C GLU A 60 14.88 -8.77 0.22
N PRO A 61 15.98 -9.54 0.05
CA PRO A 61 16.53 -9.85 -1.28
C PRO A 61 15.52 -10.49 -2.25
N GLN A 62 14.60 -11.29 -1.71
CA GLN A 62 13.54 -11.92 -2.51
C GLN A 62 12.52 -10.91 -3.00
N SER A 63 12.11 -9.97 -2.14
CA SER A 63 11.21 -8.87 -2.52
C SER A 63 11.83 -8.04 -3.64
N GLU A 64 13.13 -7.79 -3.57
CA GLU A 64 13.88 -7.04 -4.58
C GLU A 64 13.89 -7.76 -5.93
N ASN A 65 14.11 -9.09 -5.94
CA ASN A 65 14.10 -9.89 -7.16
C ASN A 65 12.73 -9.89 -7.84
N VAL A 66 11.65 -10.15 -7.07
CA VAL A 66 10.28 -10.12 -7.59
C VAL A 66 9.90 -8.73 -8.09
N TRP A 67 10.36 -7.69 -7.39
CA TRP A 67 10.13 -6.30 -7.79
C TRP A 67 10.77 -5.99 -9.14
N ARG A 68 12.02 -6.39 -9.36
CA ARG A 68 12.73 -6.23 -10.65
C ARG A 68 12.06 -7.00 -11.78
N GLN A 69 11.57 -8.21 -11.51
CA GLN A 69 10.79 -8.97 -12.49
C GLN A 69 9.50 -8.21 -12.87
N ALA A 70 8.79 -7.66 -11.88
CA ALA A 70 7.61 -6.85 -12.15
C ALA A 70 7.92 -5.56 -12.94
N ASP A 71 9.13 -4.98 -12.79
CA ASP A 71 9.60 -3.88 -13.64
C ASP A 71 9.76 -4.33 -15.10
N THR A 72 10.29 -5.53 -15.33
CA THR A 72 10.48 -6.08 -16.68
C THR A 72 9.16 -6.26 -17.43
N TYR A 73 8.09 -6.60 -16.71
CA TYR A 73 6.75 -6.78 -17.28
C TYR A 73 5.86 -5.53 -17.20
N ASN A 74 6.39 -4.41 -16.71
CA ASN A 74 5.66 -3.15 -16.52
C ASN A 74 4.35 -3.34 -15.72
N VAL A 75 4.36 -4.16 -14.68
CA VAL A 75 3.19 -4.41 -13.85
C VAL A 75 3.01 -3.25 -12.88
N PRO A 76 1.87 -2.52 -12.94
CA PRO A 76 1.52 -1.51 -11.95
C PRO A 76 1.45 -2.10 -10.55
N ARG A 77 1.92 -1.37 -9.53
CA ARG A 77 1.95 -1.95 -8.19
C ARG A 77 1.80 -0.94 -7.08
N MET A 78 1.25 -1.43 -5.98
CA MET A 78 1.19 -0.78 -4.69
C MET A 78 2.09 -1.52 -3.70
N ALA A 79 2.50 -0.87 -2.63
CA ALA A 79 3.20 -1.49 -1.51
C ALA A 79 2.32 -1.50 -0.26
N PHE A 80 2.31 -2.62 0.44
CA PHE A 80 1.65 -2.76 1.73
C PHE A 80 2.66 -3.17 2.80
N VAL A 81 2.92 -2.27 3.74
CA VAL A 81 3.80 -2.53 4.89
C VAL A 81 2.99 -3.26 5.96
N ASN A 82 3.15 -4.57 5.98
CA ASN A 82 2.41 -5.52 6.80
C ASN A 82 3.09 -5.83 8.13
N LYS A 83 2.35 -6.44 9.04
CA LYS A 83 2.82 -6.85 10.36
C LYS A 83 3.23 -5.67 11.24
N MET A 84 2.43 -4.60 11.22
CA MET A 84 2.64 -3.45 12.11
C MET A 84 2.48 -3.78 13.59
N ASP A 85 1.87 -4.92 13.91
CA ASP A 85 1.58 -5.45 15.24
C ASP A 85 2.71 -6.30 15.84
N ILE A 86 3.81 -6.56 15.15
CA ILE A 86 4.92 -7.36 15.69
C ILE A 86 6.03 -6.52 16.32
N LEU A 87 6.75 -7.10 17.26
CA LEU A 87 7.89 -6.47 17.92
C LEU A 87 9.00 -6.12 16.91
N GLY A 88 9.44 -4.87 16.91
CA GLY A 88 10.42 -4.32 15.97
C GLY A 88 9.80 -3.78 14.68
N ALA A 89 8.48 -3.61 14.60
CA ALA A 89 7.82 -2.99 13.45
C ALA A 89 8.26 -1.52 13.29
N ASN A 90 8.71 -1.16 12.09
CA ASN A 90 9.15 0.19 11.73
C ASN A 90 8.65 0.55 10.33
N PHE A 91 7.50 1.21 10.25
CA PHE A 91 6.90 1.63 9.00
C PHE A 91 7.80 2.54 8.17
N TYR A 92 8.28 3.61 8.78
CA TYR A 92 9.09 4.62 8.08
C TYR A 92 10.41 4.06 7.59
N GLY A 93 11.04 3.19 8.38
CA GLY A 93 12.24 2.47 7.98
C GLY A 93 12.00 1.53 6.78
N ALA A 94 10.84 0.87 6.72
CA ALA A 94 10.47 0.04 5.59
C ALA A 94 10.23 0.87 4.32
N VAL A 95 9.52 2.00 4.43
CA VAL A 95 9.30 2.93 3.30
C VAL A 95 10.61 3.48 2.77
N GLU A 96 11.52 3.86 3.65
CA GLU A 96 12.84 4.36 3.26
C GLU A 96 13.66 3.30 2.51
N GLN A 97 13.58 2.03 2.92
CA GLN A 97 14.19 0.92 2.19
C GLN A 97 13.55 0.73 0.80
N ILE A 98 12.22 0.85 0.69
CA ILE A 98 11.52 0.80 -0.60
C ILE A 98 12.06 1.90 -1.52
N ARG A 99 12.17 3.13 -1.04
CA ARG A 99 12.72 4.27 -1.80
C ARG A 99 14.16 4.01 -2.25
N LYS A 100 15.03 3.59 -1.35
CA LYS A 100 16.48 3.42 -1.62
C LYS A 100 16.80 2.19 -2.46
N ARG A 101 16.20 1.05 -2.14
CA ARG A 101 16.58 -0.24 -2.73
C ARG A 101 15.79 -0.57 -4.00
N LEU A 102 14.54 -0.14 -4.07
CA LEU A 102 13.68 -0.41 -5.23
C LEU A 102 13.67 0.76 -6.22
N GLY A 103 14.30 1.90 -5.87
CA GLY A 103 14.49 3.04 -6.75
C GLY A 103 13.18 3.67 -7.26
N LYS A 104 12.11 3.59 -6.47
CA LYS A 104 10.78 4.05 -6.87
C LYS A 104 10.31 5.25 -6.04
N ASN A 105 9.50 6.09 -6.68
CA ASN A 105 8.77 7.16 -6.01
C ASN A 105 7.66 6.55 -5.14
N ALA A 106 8.01 6.17 -3.90
CA ALA A 106 7.07 5.63 -2.93
C ALA A 106 6.31 6.76 -2.24
N ILE A 107 5.00 6.79 -2.43
CA ILE A 107 4.09 7.81 -1.92
C ILE A 107 3.25 7.22 -0.81
N ILE A 108 3.39 7.75 0.41
CA ILE A 108 2.68 7.28 1.60
C ILE A 108 1.22 7.75 1.52
N LEU A 109 0.28 6.80 1.58
CA LEU A 109 -1.16 7.09 1.62
C LEU A 109 -1.73 6.99 3.04
N THR A 110 -1.17 6.10 3.85
CA THR A 110 -1.61 5.90 5.24
C THR A 110 -0.41 5.84 6.17
N ILE A 111 -0.54 6.42 7.36
CA ILE A 111 0.45 6.30 8.43
C ILE A 111 -0.13 5.55 9.63
N PRO A 112 0.69 4.81 10.40
CA PRO A 112 0.20 3.99 11.51
C PRO A 112 -0.11 4.84 12.75
N ILE A 113 -1.14 4.43 13.52
CA ILE A 113 -1.41 4.89 14.87
C ILE A 113 -0.89 3.85 15.85
N GLY A 114 0.20 4.15 16.53
CA GLY A 114 0.92 3.19 17.35
C GLY A 114 1.77 2.21 16.53
N LYS A 115 2.47 1.35 17.21
CA LYS A 115 3.31 0.29 16.64
C LYS A 115 3.30 -0.92 17.57
N GLU A 116 3.68 -2.08 17.04
CA GLU A 116 3.75 -3.32 17.81
C GLU A 116 2.41 -3.62 18.50
N ASP A 117 2.43 -3.97 19.78
CA ASP A 117 1.20 -4.26 20.55
C ASP A 117 0.27 -3.04 20.69
N GLU A 118 0.81 -1.83 20.52
CA GLU A 118 0.02 -0.59 20.54
C GLU A 118 -0.51 -0.16 19.16
N PHE A 119 -0.34 -0.98 18.13
CA PHE A 119 -0.90 -0.70 16.81
C PHE A 119 -2.44 -0.75 16.85
N LYS A 120 -3.05 0.43 16.92
CA LYS A 120 -4.51 0.60 17.10
C LYS A 120 -5.24 0.98 15.81
N GLY A 121 -4.53 1.54 14.83
CA GLY A 121 -5.19 2.06 13.66
C GLY A 121 -4.25 2.67 12.63
N ILE A 122 -4.85 3.37 11.68
CA ILE A 122 -4.15 4.11 10.63
C ILE A 122 -4.77 5.49 10.45
N ILE A 123 -3.99 6.43 9.93
CA ILE A 123 -4.46 7.73 9.46
C ILE A 123 -4.44 7.71 7.93
N ASP A 124 -5.57 8.00 7.32
CA ASP A 124 -5.70 8.22 5.88
C ASP A 124 -5.31 9.66 5.56
N LEU A 125 -4.26 9.82 4.77
CA LEU A 125 -3.72 11.14 4.43
C LEU A 125 -4.53 11.87 3.35
N PHE A 126 -5.38 11.19 2.59
CA PHE A 126 -6.31 11.87 1.68
C PHE A 126 -7.48 12.49 2.44
N GLU A 127 -8.09 11.72 3.35
CA GLU A 127 -9.28 12.13 4.08
C GLU A 127 -8.94 12.91 5.35
N MET A 128 -7.69 12.84 5.82
CA MET A 128 -7.23 13.37 7.11
C MET A 128 -8.11 12.89 8.26
N LYS A 129 -8.36 11.57 8.29
CA LYS A 129 -9.14 10.89 9.30
C LYS A 129 -8.38 9.70 9.88
N ALA A 130 -8.64 9.43 11.15
CA ALA A 130 -8.10 8.29 11.87
C ALA A 130 -9.09 7.13 11.86
N TYR A 131 -8.61 5.95 11.51
CA TYR A 131 -9.35 4.68 11.50
C TYR A 131 -8.85 3.82 12.65
N PHE A 132 -9.66 3.66 13.69
CA PHE A 132 -9.35 2.83 14.85
C PHE A 132 -10.03 1.48 14.75
N TYR A 133 -9.29 0.44 15.11
CA TYR A 133 -9.75 -0.94 15.12
C TYR A 133 -9.86 -1.41 16.57
N HIS A 134 -11.09 -1.70 17.05
CA HIS A 134 -11.38 -1.99 18.45
C HIS A 134 -11.39 -3.48 18.80
N ASP A 135 -11.23 -4.33 17.80
CA ASP A 135 -11.19 -5.78 17.98
C ASP A 135 -9.99 -6.40 17.25
N ASP A 136 -9.67 -7.63 17.63
CA ASP A 136 -8.56 -8.37 17.03
C ASP A 136 -8.83 -8.86 15.60
N LYS A 137 -10.09 -8.77 15.14
CA LYS A 137 -10.50 -9.17 13.79
C LYS A 137 -10.67 -8.01 12.82
N GLY A 138 -10.50 -6.77 13.28
CA GLY A 138 -10.65 -5.58 12.47
C GLY A 138 -12.06 -5.37 11.90
N GLU A 139 -13.08 -5.88 12.58
CA GLU A 139 -14.49 -5.75 12.16
C GLU A 139 -15.14 -4.48 12.72
N LYS A 140 -14.72 -4.08 13.95
CA LYS A 140 -15.23 -2.88 14.61
C LYS A 140 -14.31 -1.71 14.35
N ILE A 141 -14.70 -0.90 13.37
CA ILE A 141 -13.92 0.27 12.94
C ILE A 141 -14.66 1.53 13.35
N THR A 142 -13.97 2.49 13.98
CA THR A 142 -14.44 3.87 14.14
C THR A 142 -13.59 4.81 13.32
N ILE A 143 -14.25 5.81 12.75
CA ILE A 143 -13.60 6.88 11.99
C ILE A 143 -13.71 8.13 12.84
N GLU A 144 -12.57 8.67 13.22
CA GLU A 144 -12.47 9.77 14.17
C GLU A 144 -11.55 10.87 13.63
N ASP A 145 -11.54 12.00 14.32
CA ASP A 145 -10.54 13.02 14.05
C ASP A 145 -9.16 12.56 14.50
N ILE A 146 -8.11 13.05 13.84
CA ILE A 146 -6.74 12.68 14.14
C ILE A 146 -6.40 13.11 15.57
N PRO A 147 -5.89 12.19 16.43
CA PRO A 147 -5.46 12.52 17.78
C PRO A 147 -4.37 13.60 17.78
N GLU A 148 -4.34 14.42 18.82
CA GLU A 148 -3.44 15.58 18.92
C GLU A 148 -1.96 15.18 18.71
N ASP A 149 -1.55 14.06 19.31
CA ASP A 149 -0.18 13.55 19.24
C ASP A 149 0.28 13.17 17.81
N TYR A 150 -0.66 12.99 16.89
CA TYR A 150 -0.40 12.61 15.49
C TYR A 150 -0.69 13.71 14.48
N LYS A 151 -1.21 14.86 14.91
CA LYS A 151 -1.59 15.94 13.98
C LYS A 151 -0.42 16.51 13.22
N GLU A 152 0.69 16.76 13.91
CA GLU A 152 1.91 17.31 13.28
C GLU A 152 2.45 16.35 12.21
N ASP A 153 2.59 15.07 12.56
CA ASP A 153 3.06 14.04 11.63
C ASP A 153 2.10 13.89 10.45
N ALA A 154 0.79 13.83 10.72
CA ALA A 154 -0.22 13.71 9.67
C ALA A 154 -0.18 14.90 8.70
N GLN A 155 0.01 16.11 9.21
CA GLN A 155 0.13 17.33 8.41
C GLN A 155 1.41 17.29 7.55
N LEU A 156 2.53 16.88 8.14
CA LEU A 156 3.81 16.74 7.44
C LEU A 156 3.69 15.75 6.28
N TYR A 157 3.18 14.55 6.55
CA TYR A 157 3.02 13.52 5.52
C TYR A 157 1.92 13.84 4.50
N ARG A 158 0.89 14.61 4.90
CA ARG A 158 -0.10 15.14 3.96
C ARG A 158 0.54 16.12 2.99
N SER A 159 1.38 17.03 3.47
CA SER A 159 2.09 17.97 2.61
C SER A 159 3.05 17.24 1.65
N GLU A 160 3.80 16.25 2.16
CA GLU A 160 4.66 15.39 1.33
C GLU A 160 3.86 14.62 0.27
N LEU A 161 2.68 14.10 0.63
CA LEU A 161 1.79 13.41 -0.30
C LEU A 161 1.36 14.31 -1.46
N ILE A 162 0.88 15.53 -1.15
CA ILE A 162 0.41 16.49 -2.15
C ILE A 162 1.57 16.89 -3.06
N GLU A 163 2.71 17.29 -2.49
CA GLU A 163 3.89 17.69 -3.24
C GLU A 163 4.35 16.60 -4.22
N LYS A 164 4.50 15.37 -3.74
CA LYS A 164 4.91 14.24 -4.58
C LYS A 164 3.91 13.88 -5.67
N ILE A 165 2.62 14.06 -5.44
CA ILE A 165 1.62 13.84 -6.49
C ILE A 165 1.64 14.97 -7.50
N CYS A 166 1.79 16.23 -7.06
CA CYS A 166 1.90 17.37 -7.96
C CYS A 166 3.14 17.27 -8.86
N GLU A 167 4.28 16.73 -8.36
CA GLU A 167 5.48 16.47 -9.17
C GLU A 167 5.25 15.48 -10.35
N LEU A 168 4.15 14.75 -10.35
CA LEU A 168 3.80 13.80 -11.43
C LEU A 168 2.97 14.40 -12.56
N ASP A 169 2.52 15.66 -12.41
CA ASP A 169 1.69 16.35 -13.39
C ASP A 169 2.02 17.85 -13.40
N ASP A 170 2.58 18.31 -14.52
CA ASP A 170 3.09 19.68 -14.65
C ASP A 170 2.00 20.74 -14.44
N ASP A 171 0.78 20.50 -14.94
CA ASP A 171 -0.33 21.45 -14.80
C ASP A 171 -0.75 21.55 -13.35
N LEU A 172 -0.88 20.41 -12.65
CA LEU A 172 -1.23 20.38 -11.24
C LEU A 172 -0.16 21.01 -10.37
N MET A 173 1.11 20.83 -10.73
CA MET A 173 2.24 21.46 -10.02
C MET A 173 2.22 22.97 -10.18
N MET A 174 1.92 23.50 -11.35
CA MET A 174 1.80 24.96 -11.56
C MET A 174 0.69 25.55 -10.70
N GLU A 175 -0.48 24.93 -10.69
CA GLU A 175 -1.61 25.38 -9.86
C GLU A 175 -1.29 25.34 -8.36
N TYR A 176 -0.59 24.29 -7.92
CA TYR A 176 -0.14 24.17 -6.52
C TYR A 176 0.85 25.28 -6.14
N LEU A 177 1.80 25.61 -7.00
CA LEU A 177 2.76 26.70 -6.80
C LEU A 177 2.09 28.10 -6.79
N GLU A 178 0.96 28.27 -7.50
CA GLU A 178 0.13 29.47 -7.46
C GLU A 178 -0.71 29.58 -6.19
N GLY A 179 -0.65 28.57 -5.30
CA GLY A 179 -1.33 28.55 -4.00
C GLY A 179 -2.70 27.87 -4.01
N ARG A 180 -3.07 27.18 -5.09
CA ARG A 180 -4.27 26.33 -5.13
C ARG A 180 -3.95 24.95 -4.55
N GLU A 181 -4.64 24.56 -3.48
CA GLU A 181 -4.57 23.20 -2.98
C GLU A 181 -5.42 22.28 -3.86
N PRO A 182 -4.85 21.19 -4.43
CA PRO A 182 -5.57 20.27 -5.27
C PRO A 182 -6.65 19.48 -4.50
N GLY A 183 -7.75 19.20 -5.16
CA GLY A 183 -8.81 18.36 -4.60
C GLY A 183 -8.38 16.89 -4.48
N ILE A 184 -9.01 16.16 -3.55
CA ILE A 184 -8.72 14.73 -3.32
C ILE A 184 -8.89 13.90 -4.60
N ASP A 185 -9.92 14.16 -5.38
CA ASP A 185 -10.21 13.41 -6.62
C ASP A 185 -9.16 13.70 -7.70
N GLU A 186 -8.67 14.93 -7.79
CA GLU A 186 -7.58 15.30 -8.70
C GLU A 186 -6.29 14.57 -8.32
N LEU A 187 -5.92 14.60 -7.03
CA LEU A 187 -4.76 13.87 -6.52
C LEU A 187 -4.86 12.36 -6.79
N LYS A 188 -6.02 11.76 -6.51
CA LYS A 188 -6.25 10.32 -6.76
C LYS A 188 -6.15 9.98 -8.24
N LYS A 189 -6.64 10.85 -9.13
CA LYS A 189 -6.59 10.66 -10.59
C LYS A 189 -5.14 10.68 -11.10
N VAL A 190 -4.34 11.65 -10.66
CA VAL A 190 -2.93 11.77 -11.06
C VAL A 190 -2.12 10.59 -10.50
N LEU A 191 -2.30 10.25 -9.21
CA LEU A 191 -1.61 9.12 -8.61
C LEU A 191 -1.96 7.80 -9.29
N ARG A 192 -3.25 7.57 -9.64
CA ARG A 192 -3.68 6.38 -10.37
C ARG A 192 -2.99 6.28 -11.73
N LYS A 193 -2.95 7.37 -12.50
CA LYS A 193 -2.26 7.42 -13.79
C LYS A 193 -0.78 7.05 -13.61
N ALA A 194 -0.08 7.70 -12.70
CA ALA A 194 1.32 7.45 -12.43
C ALA A 194 1.59 6.01 -11.93
N THR A 195 0.68 5.45 -11.13
CA THR A 195 0.78 4.05 -10.70
C THR A 195 0.64 3.09 -11.88
N CYS A 196 -0.34 3.32 -12.77
CA CYS A 196 -0.53 2.52 -13.99
C CYS A 196 0.65 2.64 -14.96
N GLU A 197 1.32 3.77 -15.00
CA GLU A 197 2.53 4.02 -15.77
C GLU A 197 3.82 3.55 -15.07
N CYS A 198 3.71 2.93 -13.90
CA CYS A 198 4.82 2.45 -13.07
C CYS A 198 5.81 3.55 -12.62
N THR A 199 5.42 4.82 -12.63
CA THR A 199 6.24 5.96 -12.22
C THR A 199 6.12 6.28 -10.73
N ALA A 200 5.03 5.87 -10.07
CA ALA A 200 4.80 6.01 -8.65
C ALA A 200 4.32 4.70 -8.02
N VAL A 201 4.59 4.52 -6.72
CA VAL A 201 4.16 3.38 -5.93
C VAL A 201 3.43 3.88 -4.69
N PRO A 202 2.09 3.77 -4.64
CA PRO A 202 1.33 4.03 -3.43
C PRO A 202 1.72 3.09 -2.30
N VAL A 203 1.86 3.60 -1.08
CA VAL A 203 2.24 2.82 0.10
C VAL A 203 1.19 2.94 1.19
N CYS A 204 0.65 1.79 1.61
CA CYS A 204 -0.24 1.65 2.74
C CYS A 204 0.40 0.83 3.85
N CYS A 205 -0.15 0.88 5.05
CA CYS A 205 0.32 0.08 6.18
C CYS A 205 -0.82 -0.62 6.91
N GLY A 206 -0.47 -1.69 7.62
CA GLY A 206 -1.44 -2.39 8.43
C GLY A 206 -0.92 -3.71 9.01
N SER A 207 -1.87 -4.50 9.51
CA SER A 207 -1.65 -5.89 9.91
C SER A 207 -2.73 -6.76 9.27
N ALA A 208 -2.34 -7.50 8.23
CA ALA A 208 -3.28 -8.39 7.53
C ALA A 208 -3.81 -9.51 8.43
N TYR A 209 -2.98 -10.01 9.36
CA TYR A 209 -3.39 -11.03 10.32
C TYR A 209 -4.49 -10.53 11.27
N ARG A 210 -4.42 -9.27 11.68
CA ARG A 210 -5.41 -8.59 12.52
C ARG A 210 -6.51 -7.90 11.71
N ASN A 211 -6.49 -8.03 10.39
CA ASN A 211 -7.39 -7.34 9.47
C ASN A 211 -7.47 -5.81 9.71
N LYS A 212 -6.35 -5.20 10.08
CA LYS A 212 -6.24 -3.76 10.34
C LYS A 212 -5.52 -3.07 9.19
N GLY A 213 -6.13 -2.03 8.61
CA GLY A 213 -5.56 -1.25 7.51
C GLY A 213 -5.77 -1.84 6.11
N VAL A 214 -6.24 -3.08 5.98
CA VAL A 214 -6.50 -3.74 4.69
C VAL A 214 -7.66 -3.09 3.93
N GLN A 215 -8.61 -2.53 4.67
CA GLN A 215 -9.81 -1.88 4.11
C GLN A 215 -9.50 -0.60 3.30
N LYS A 216 -8.30 -0.06 3.46
CA LYS A 216 -7.82 1.14 2.74
C LYS A 216 -6.78 0.82 1.65
N LEU A 217 -6.48 -0.45 1.42
CA LEU A 217 -5.67 -0.94 0.33
C LEU A 217 -6.54 -1.11 -0.93
#